data_54256711a2fc7fb8dd5b74ed93f25205
#
_entry.id   54256711a2fc7fb8dd5b74ed93f25205
#
_cell.length_a   1.000
_cell.length_b   1.000
_cell.length_c   1.000
_cell.angle_alpha   90.00
_cell.angle_beta   90.00
_cell.angle_gamma   90.00
#
_symmetry.space_group_name_H-M   'P 1'
#
loop_
_entity.id
_entity.type
_entity.pdbx_description
1 polymer ?
#
loop_
_entity_poly.entity_id
_entity_poly.type
_entity_poly.pdbx_seq_one_letter_code
_entity_poly.pdbx_strand_id
1 'polypeptide(L)'
;MVLLVAAVIVAVGGVSSYMAKYVHQETGEENATSEEFYFTSDLLTSDGKKTYELPVGTTSITFELRNYADDLRSTTQSDIAYTYRVTGTEEQSGSGEIAAGDNQTSEIKLENLSAGTYKVTATSASPYKQELSATFEIAKADNELKTAVTDKSGSDYATLTVSTKEFEGDITVVWPEGVIPDQTQTDFENGATGGSITKHVDKYSSHTFRFFKNDTSKDYSDAGSITASKK
;
A
#
# COMPACT_ATOMS: atom_id res chain seq x y z
N MET A 1 71.82 45.17 -18.59
CA MET A 1 71.27 44.31 -19.67
C MET A 1 71.23 42.81 -19.32
N VAL A 2 72.11 42.30 -18.51
CA VAL A 2 72.14 40.88 -18.10
C VAL A 2 71.00 40.49 -17.18
N LEU A 3 70.53 41.38 -16.26
CA LEU A 3 69.46 41.14 -15.32
C LEU A 3 68.07 41.01 -16.00
N LEU A 4 67.85 41.71 -17.10
CA LEU A 4 66.59 41.70 -17.84
C LEU A 4 66.41 40.43 -18.67
N VAL A 5 67.50 39.85 -19.16
CA VAL A 5 67.48 38.59 -19.89
C VAL A 5 67.19 37.38 -18.96
N ALA A 6 67.74 37.44 -17.72
CA ALA A 6 67.47 36.38 -16.74
C ALA A 6 66.03 36.36 -16.29
N ALA A 7 65.34 37.52 -16.14
CA ALA A 7 63.96 37.62 -15.77
C ALA A 7 63.01 37.07 -16.86
N VAL A 8 63.34 37.29 -18.12
CA VAL A 8 62.54 36.77 -19.28
C VAL A 8 62.66 35.26 -19.37
N ILE A 9 63.84 34.67 -19.13
CA ILE A 9 64.04 33.20 -19.17
C ILE A 9 63.24 32.51 -18.05
N VAL A 10 63.21 33.09 -16.85
CA VAL A 10 62.45 32.54 -15.72
C VAL A 10 60.93 32.62 -15.98
N ALA A 11 60.48 33.74 -16.58
CA ALA A 11 59.06 33.91 -16.91
C ALA A 11 58.58 32.92 -17.99
N VAL A 12 59.39 32.69 -19.03
CA VAL A 12 59.04 31.74 -20.11
C VAL A 12 59.11 30.31 -19.60
N GLY A 13 60.11 29.95 -18.79
CA GLY A 13 60.22 28.63 -18.21
C GLY A 13 59.09 28.31 -17.23
N GLY A 14 58.64 29.30 -16.44
CA GLY A 14 57.54 29.17 -15.51
C GLY A 14 56.18 28.97 -16.22
N VAL A 15 55.93 29.70 -17.28
CA VAL A 15 54.71 29.56 -18.08
C VAL A 15 54.69 28.24 -18.83
N SER A 16 55.78 27.78 -19.39
CA SER A 16 55.83 26.50 -20.08
C SER A 16 55.62 25.31 -19.14
N SER A 17 56.14 25.36 -17.90
CA SER A 17 55.91 24.33 -16.89
C SER A 17 54.45 24.32 -16.39
N TYR A 18 53.80 25.50 -16.32
CA TYR A 18 52.42 25.62 -15.91
C TYR A 18 51.46 25.13 -17.00
N MET A 19 51.75 25.48 -18.27
CA MET A 19 50.96 24.98 -19.41
C MET A 19 51.14 23.47 -19.64
N ALA A 20 52.32 22.94 -19.45
CA ALA A 20 52.56 21.50 -19.55
C ALA A 20 51.81 20.72 -18.46
N LYS A 21 51.70 21.27 -17.25
CA LYS A 21 50.96 20.65 -16.17
C LYS A 21 49.43 20.72 -16.41
N TYR A 22 48.94 21.79 -17.01
CA TYR A 22 47.52 21.95 -17.38
C TYR A 22 47.15 21.05 -18.56
N VAL A 23 47.97 20.96 -19.58
CA VAL A 23 47.74 20.07 -20.73
C VAL A 23 47.84 18.60 -20.33
N HIS A 24 48.66 18.25 -19.34
CA HIS A 24 48.75 16.85 -18.87
C HIS A 24 47.56 16.46 -17.98
N GLN A 25 46.91 17.43 -17.38
CA GLN A 25 45.66 17.21 -16.60
C GLN A 25 44.42 17.06 -17.50
N GLU A 26 44.36 17.80 -18.60
CA GLU A 26 43.26 17.66 -19.58
C GLU A 26 43.34 16.37 -20.41
N THR A 27 44.54 15.84 -20.71
CA THR A 27 44.70 14.58 -21.45
C THR A 27 44.50 13.33 -20.59
N GLY A 28 44.42 13.46 -19.28
CA GLY A 28 44.17 12.35 -18.36
C GLY A 28 42.68 12.12 -18.07
N GLU A 29 41.80 13.06 -18.43
CA GLU A 29 40.36 12.99 -18.15
C GLU A 29 39.52 12.57 -19.37
N GLU A 30 40.11 12.41 -20.55
CA GLU A 30 39.34 12.18 -21.79
C GLU A 30 38.84 10.74 -22.02
N ASN A 31 39.02 9.81 -21.09
CA ASN A 31 38.52 8.45 -21.25
C ASN A 31 37.85 7.85 -19.98
N ALA A 32 37.39 8.65 -19.06
CA ALA A 32 36.40 8.17 -18.13
C ALA A 32 35.02 8.25 -18.81
N THR A 33 34.76 7.31 -19.69
CA THR A 33 33.35 7.02 -20.03
C THR A 33 32.68 6.67 -18.72
N SER A 34 31.86 7.58 -18.21
CA SER A 34 30.99 7.29 -17.10
C SER A 34 30.13 6.09 -17.53
N GLU A 35 30.41 4.92 -16.96
CA GLU A 35 29.55 3.78 -17.19
C GLU A 35 28.13 4.20 -16.78
N GLU A 36 27.21 4.05 -17.72
CA GLU A 36 25.81 4.31 -17.42
C GLU A 36 25.34 3.34 -16.33
N PHE A 37 24.80 3.89 -15.26
CA PHE A 37 24.30 3.11 -14.11
C PHE A 37 22.79 3.13 -14.07
N TYR A 38 22.22 1.96 -14.16
CA TYR A 38 20.78 1.75 -14.07
C TYR A 38 20.45 0.82 -12.90
N PHE A 39 19.77 1.36 -11.94
CA PHE A 39 19.13 0.60 -10.87
C PHE A 39 17.67 1.01 -10.87
N THR A 40 16.81 0.17 -11.45
CA THR A 40 15.40 0.46 -11.71
C THR A 40 14.49 -0.60 -11.11
N SER A 41 13.19 -0.38 -11.13
CA SER A 41 12.19 -1.33 -10.66
C SER A 41 10.91 -1.16 -11.47
N ASP A 42 10.10 -2.20 -11.50
CA ASP A 42 8.73 -2.16 -12.04
C ASP A 42 7.77 -1.36 -11.16
N LEU A 43 7.95 -1.43 -9.83
CA LEU A 43 7.04 -0.78 -8.87
C LEU A 43 7.67 0.39 -8.11
N LEU A 44 8.98 0.35 -7.83
CA LEU A 44 9.64 1.40 -7.05
C LEU A 44 10.17 2.50 -7.96
N THR A 45 10.12 3.74 -7.47
CA THR A 45 10.57 4.93 -8.22
C THR A 45 11.65 5.70 -7.45
N SER A 46 12.51 6.42 -8.16
CA SER A 46 13.57 7.24 -7.57
C SER A 46 13.05 8.47 -6.82
N ASP A 47 11.86 8.97 -7.18
CA ASP A 47 11.21 10.08 -6.48
C ASP A 47 10.38 9.64 -5.27
N GLY A 48 10.15 8.34 -5.12
CA GLY A 48 9.46 7.74 -3.98
C GLY A 48 8.00 8.14 -3.79
N LYS A 49 7.37 8.73 -4.81
CA LYS A 49 6.01 9.27 -4.72
C LYS A 49 4.91 8.31 -5.12
N LYS A 50 5.28 7.16 -5.65
CA LYS A 50 4.31 6.18 -6.11
C LYS A 50 3.60 5.53 -4.92
N THR A 51 2.27 5.50 -4.98
CA THR A 51 1.42 4.80 -4.02
C THR A 51 0.55 3.79 -4.77
N TYR A 52 0.45 2.58 -4.26
CA TYR A 52 -0.37 1.49 -4.77
C TYR A 52 -1.42 1.12 -3.74
N GLU A 53 -2.69 1.20 -4.13
CA GLU A 53 -3.81 0.71 -3.34
C GLU A 53 -4.03 -0.77 -3.64
N LEU A 54 -3.98 -1.61 -2.61
CA LEU A 54 -4.12 -3.05 -2.72
C LEU A 54 -5.42 -3.52 -2.04
N PRO A 55 -6.10 -4.53 -2.59
CA PRO A 55 -7.36 -5.00 -2.06
C PRO A 55 -7.23 -5.62 -0.67
N VAL A 56 -8.37 -5.72 0.02
CA VAL A 56 -8.51 -6.46 1.27
C VAL A 56 -8.05 -7.91 1.08
N GLY A 57 -7.29 -8.42 2.06
CA GLY A 57 -6.79 -9.80 2.04
C GLY A 57 -5.50 -10.00 1.24
N THR A 58 -4.90 -8.93 0.71
CA THR A 58 -3.54 -9.03 0.15
C THR A 58 -2.54 -9.42 1.24
N THR A 59 -1.80 -10.50 1.04
CA THR A 59 -0.82 -11.04 2.00
C THR A 59 0.60 -11.02 1.48
N SER A 60 0.81 -10.64 0.22
CA SER A 60 2.14 -10.56 -0.39
C SER A 60 2.22 -9.47 -1.43
N ILE A 61 3.42 -8.93 -1.61
CA ILE A 61 3.78 -7.97 -2.66
C ILE A 61 5.04 -8.49 -3.33
N THR A 62 5.04 -8.55 -4.66
CA THR A 62 6.21 -8.94 -5.45
C THR A 62 6.61 -7.78 -6.33
N PHE A 63 7.90 -7.49 -6.41
CA PHE A 63 8.48 -6.48 -7.30
C PHE A 63 9.85 -6.91 -7.78
N GLU A 64 10.27 -6.33 -8.90
CA GLU A 64 11.57 -6.60 -9.50
C GLU A 64 12.50 -5.40 -9.34
N LEU A 65 13.76 -5.67 -9.02
CA LEU A 65 14.86 -4.75 -9.18
C LEU A 65 15.65 -5.14 -10.44
N ARG A 66 16.09 -4.15 -11.22
CA ARG A 66 16.64 -4.33 -12.56
C ARG A 66 17.93 -3.54 -12.75
N ASN A 67 18.84 -4.05 -13.58
CA ASN A 67 20.08 -3.38 -13.97
C ASN A 67 19.98 -2.62 -15.30
N TYR A 68 18.79 -2.32 -15.80
CA TYR A 68 18.57 -1.72 -17.11
C TYR A 68 17.49 -0.63 -17.09
N ALA A 69 17.54 0.27 -18.09
CA ALA A 69 16.47 1.21 -18.39
C ALA A 69 15.42 0.55 -19.29
N ASP A 70 14.14 0.84 -19.02
CA ASP A 70 13.01 0.14 -19.66
C ASP A 70 12.99 0.24 -21.18
N ASP A 71 13.17 1.44 -21.76
CA ASP A 71 12.90 1.66 -23.17
C ASP A 71 14.10 1.40 -24.10
N LEU A 72 15.30 1.68 -23.65
CA LEU A 72 16.50 1.60 -24.47
C LEU A 72 17.31 0.34 -24.22
N ARG A 73 16.96 -0.44 -23.18
CA ARG A 73 17.70 -1.61 -22.71
C ARG A 73 19.18 -1.36 -22.49
N SER A 74 19.53 -0.12 -22.16
CA SER A 74 20.86 0.20 -21.65
C SER A 74 21.03 -0.48 -20.30
N THR A 75 22.14 -1.18 -20.12
CA THR A 75 22.36 -2.04 -18.96
C THR A 75 23.61 -1.62 -18.19
N THR A 76 23.59 -1.75 -16.87
CA THR A 76 24.76 -1.64 -16.04
C THR A 76 25.63 -2.88 -16.22
N GLN A 77 26.89 -2.67 -16.56
CA GLN A 77 27.86 -3.73 -16.83
C GLN A 77 28.64 -4.20 -15.59
N SER A 78 28.25 -3.73 -14.41
CA SER A 78 28.82 -4.11 -13.12
C SER A 78 27.76 -4.75 -12.23
N ASP A 79 28.14 -5.66 -11.35
CA ASP A 79 27.26 -6.25 -10.36
C ASP A 79 26.73 -5.16 -9.42
N ILE A 80 25.41 -5.20 -9.12
CA ILE A 80 24.73 -4.25 -8.26
C ILE A 80 24.39 -4.94 -6.94
N ALA A 81 25.17 -4.67 -5.90
CA ALA A 81 24.78 -5.06 -4.55
C ALA A 81 23.69 -4.11 -4.01
N TYR A 82 22.63 -4.66 -3.45
CA TYR A 82 21.52 -3.87 -2.92
C TYR A 82 21.04 -4.38 -1.57
N THR A 83 20.33 -3.51 -0.88
CA THR A 83 19.53 -3.84 0.30
C THR A 83 18.10 -3.34 0.09
N TYR A 84 17.12 -4.02 0.69
CA TYR A 84 15.78 -3.47 0.78
C TYR A 84 15.30 -3.44 2.22
N ARG A 85 14.43 -2.48 2.50
CA ARG A 85 13.76 -2.32 3.78
C ARG A 85 12.30 -1.97 3.57
N VAL A 86 11.45 -2.63 4.34
CA VAL A 86 10.03 -2.33 4.48
C VAL A 86 9.80 -1.74 5.85
N THR A 87 9.07 -0.64 5.89
CA THR A 87 8.66 0.03 7.14
C THR A 87 7.16 0.28 7.12
N GLY A 88 6.54 0.34 8.28
CA GLY A 88 5.10 0.59 8.42
C GLY A 88 4.46 -0.40 9.36
N THR A 89 3.37 -1.05 8.94
CA THR A 89 2.61 -1.99 9.78
C THR A 89 3.46 -3.17 10.23
N GLU A 90 4.29 -3.69 9.35
CA GLU A 90 5.27 -4.74 9.65
C GLU A 90 6.61 -4.37 9.01
N GLU A 91 7.71 -4.76 9.64
CA GLU A 91 9.05 -4.47 9.13
C GLU A 91 9.66 -5.74 8.54
N GLN A 92 10.22 -5.59 7.35
CA GLN A 92 11.00 -6.63 6.67
C GLN A 92 12.25 -6.01 6.06
N SER A 93 13.30 -6.79 5.88
CA SER A 93 14.51 -6.34 5.22
C SER A 93 15.27 -7.51 4.62
N GLY A 94 16.08 -7.22 3.63
CA GLY A 94 16.95 -8.19 3.00
C GLY A 94 18.01 -7.53 2.14
N SER A 95 18.85 -8.34 1.53
CA SER A 95 19.91 -7.92 0.62
C SER A 95 20.06 -8.93 -0.51
N GLY A 96 20.65 -8.48 -1.60
CA GLY A 96 20.93 -9.32 -2.74
C GLY A 96 21.89 -8.63 -3.71
N GLU A 97 22.06 -9.25 -4.85
CA GLU A 97 22.89 -8.77 -5.94
C GLU A 97 22.17 -8.99 -7.27
N ILE A 98 22.29 -8.03 -8.17
CA ILE A 98 21.91 -8.16 -9.57
C ILE A 98 23.21 -8.30 -10.35
N ALA A 99 23.38 -9.42 -11.03
CA ALA A 99 24.60 -9.68 -11.82
C ALA A 99 24.74 -8.67 -12.95
N ALA A 100 25.98 -8.41 -13.35
CA ALA A 100 26.30 -7.71 -14.58
C ALA A 100 25.75 -8.46 -15.81
N GLY A 101 25.56 -7.75 -16.90
CA GLY A 101 25.09 -8.32 -18.16
C GLY A 101 23.69 -7.83 -18.57
N ASP A 102 23.21 -8.36 -19.69
CA ASP A 102 22.01 -7.85 -20.32
C ASP A 102 20.74 -8.26 -19.58
N ASN A 103 19.93 -7.25 -19.26
CA ASN A 103 18.56 -7.42 -18.72
C ASN A 103 18.46 -8.35 -17.48
N GLN A 104 19.35 -8.17 -16.53
CA GLN A 104 19.31 -8.93 -15.29
C GLN A 104 18.28 -8.34 -14.32
N THR A 105 17.56 -9.22 -13.63
CA THR A 105 16.55 -8.87 -12.63
C THR A 105 16.74 -9.64 -11.35
N SER A 106 16.27 -9.06 -10.25
CA SER A 106 16.12 -9.75 -8.97
C SER A 106 14.70 -9.55 -8.46
N GLU A 107 13.96 -10.65 -8.35
CA GLU A 107 12.61 -10.64 -7.80
C GLU A 107 12.65 -10.65 -6.28
N ILE A 108 11.87 -9.76 -5.66
CA ILE A 108 11.70 -9.68 -4.22
C ILE A 108 10.22 -9.91 -3.90
N LYS A 109 9.98 -10.87 -3.02
CA LYS A 109 8.65 -11.19 -2.52
C LYS A 109 8.56 -10.88 -1.04
N LEU A 110 7.69 -9.93 -0.69
CA LEU A 110 7.30 -9.65 0.69
C LEU A 110 6.12 -10.54 1.03
N GLU A 111 6.15 -11.23 2.16
CA GLU A 111 5.12 -12.18 2.57
C GLU A 111 4.59 -11.83 3.97
N ASN A 112 3.48 -12.48 4.34
CA ASN A 112 2.82 -12.33 5.65
C ASN A 112 2.40 -10.89 5.96
N LEU A 113 1.97 -10.15 4.93
CA LEU A 113 1.48 -8.79 5.09
C LEU A 113 0.04 -8.78 5.59
N SER A 114 -0.28 -7.83 6.45
CA SER A 114 -1.63 -7.55 6.94
C SER A 114 -2.16 -6.23 6.38
N ALA A 115 -3.42 -5.90 6.66
CA ALA A 115 -3.97 -4.59 6.28
C ALA A 115 -3.20 -3.45 6.93
N GLY A 116 -2.81 -2.45 6.13
CA GLY A 116 -2.02 -1.31 6.61
C GLY A 116 -1.18 -0.67 5.52
N THR A 117 -0.30 0.23 5.93
CA THR A 117 0.57 0.99 5.03
C THR A 117 2.01 0.51 5.17
N TYR A 118 2.66 0.28 4.04
CA TYR A 118 4.02 -0.21 3.91
C TYR A 118 4.82 0.72 3.00
N LYS A 119 5.94 1.24 3.46
CA LYS A 119 6.91 1.91 2.61
C LYS A 119 8.05 0.95 2.32
N VAL A 120 8.22 0.62 1.05
CA VAL A 120 9.33 -0.20 0.56
C VAL A 120 10.39 0.72 0.01
N THR A 121 11.63 0.51 0.44
CA THR A 121 12.82 1.22 -0.03
C THR A 121 13.88 0.21 -0.43
N ALA A 122 14.39 0.30 -1.65
CA ALA A 122 15.54 -0.46 -2.13
C ALA A 122 16.71 0.50 -2.39
N THR A 123 17.89 0.14 -1.91
CA THR A 123 19.09 0.98 -2.03
C THR A 123 20.21 0.16 -2.61
N SER A 124 20.78 0.59 -3.75
CA SER A 124 22.04 0.04 -4.27
C SER A 124 23.20 0.53 -3.43
N ALA A 125 24.17 -0.35 -3.17
CA ALA A 125 25.37 -0.04 -2.41
C ALA A 125 26.61 0.09 -3.32
N SER A 126 26.67 -0.67 -4.41
CA SER A 126 27.76 -0.75 -5.37
C SER A 126 27.19 -0.96 -6.77
N PRO A 127 27.82 -0.42 -7.84
CA PRO A 127 28.97 0.51 -7.83
C PRO A 127 28.60 1.92 -7.37
N TYR A 128 27.32 2.31 -7.48
CA TYR A 128 26.82 3.63 -7.08
C TYR A 128 25.62 3.49 -6.16
N LYS A 129 25.47 4.44 -5.24
CA LYS A 129 24.31 4.49 -4.35
C LYS A 129 23.15 5.19 -5.03
N GLN A 130 22.04 4.46 -5.17
CA GLN A 130 20.77 4.98 -5.64
C GLN A 130 19.65 4.39 -4.77
N GLU A 131 18.61 5.17 -4.53
CA GLU A 131 17.44 4.75 -3.75
C GLU A 131 16.19 4.76 -4.62
N LEU A 132 15.41 3.69 -4.51
CA LEU A 132 14.10 3.55 -5.10
C LEU A 132 13.09 3.29 -3.98
N SER A 133 11.92 3.91 -4.04
CA SER A 133 10.89 3.60 -3.05
C SER A 133 9.48 3.76 -3.59
N ALA A 134 8.53 3.11 -2.91
CA ALA A 134 7.09 3.26 -3.12
C ALA A 134 6.33 2.96 -1.83
N THR A 135 5.09 3.41 -1.78
CA THR A 135 4.14 3.12 -0.70
C THR A 135 3.08 2.14 -1.19
N PHE A 136 2.73 1.17 -0.35
CA PHE A 136 1.67 0.19 -0.61
C PHE A 136 0.66 0.28 0.53
N GLU A 137 -0.60 0.43 0.18
CA GLU A 137 -1.70 0.54 1.13
C GLU A 137 -2.64 -0.66 0.96
N ILE A 138 -2.56 -1.62 1.88
CA ILE A 138 -3.45 -2.79 1.89
C ILE A 138 -4.72 -2.39 2.64
N ALA A 139 -5.84 -2.45 1.94
CA ALA A 139 -7.13 -2.05 2.49
C ALA A 139 -7.53 -2.92 3.70
N LYS A 140 -8.06 -2.26 4.73
CA LYS A 140 -8.64 -2.95 5.89
C LYS A 140 -10.04 -3.44 5.55
N ALA A 141 -10.36 -4.66 5.97
CA ALA A 141 -11.71 -5.20 5.85
C ALA A 141 -12.71 -4.32 6.61
N ASP A 142 -13.77 -3.88 5.94
CA ASP A 142 -14.93 -3.23 6.57
C ASP A 142 -15.84 -4.34 7.12
N ASN A 143 -15.47 -4.81 8.30
CA ASN A 143 -16.23 -5.85 9.01
C ASN A 143 -17.40 -5.27 9.83
N GLU A 144 -17.72 -3.99 9.70
CA GLU A 144 -18.81 -3.39 10.45
C GLU A 144 -20.17 -3.90 10.00
N LEU A 145 -21.05 -4.10 10.98
CA LEU A 145 -22.47 -4.38 10.76
C LEU A 145 -23.21 -3.05 10.73
N LYS A 146 -23.79 -2.70 9.59
CA LYS A 146 -24.62 -1.50 9.49
C LYS A 146 -26.07 -1.86 9.71
N THR A 147 -26.70 -1.20 10.69
CA THR A 147 -28.09 -1.41 11.05
C THR A 147 -28.89 -0.12 10.90
N ALA A 148 -30.10 -0.21 10.40
CA ALA A 148 -31.02 0.89 10.32
C ALA A 148 -32.44 0.41 10.64
N VAL A 149 -33.10 1.08 11.59
CA VAL A 149 -34.51 0.85 11.89
C VAL A 149 -35.34 1.93 11.18
N THR A 150 -36.33 1.52 10.43
CA THR A 150 -37.31 2.42 9.81
C THR A 150 -38.64 2.18 10.46
N ASP A 151 -39.16 3.19 11.13
CA ASP A 151 -40.50 3.23 11.73
C ASP A 151 -41.11 4.61 11.58
N LYS A 152 -42.41 4.68 11.63
CA LYS A 152 -43.20 5.93 11.68
C LYS A 152 -44.32 5.76 12.69
N SER A 153 -44.58 6.81 13.47
CA SER A 153 -45.80 6.87 14.29
C SER A 153 -47.03 6.72 13.40
N GLY A 154 -47.97 5.83 13.80
CA GLY A 154 -49.13 5.43 13.02
C GLY A 154 -48.89 4.31 12.01
N SER A 155 -47.67 3.83 11.84
CA SER A 155 -47.38 2.64 11.03
C SER A 155 -47.71 1.37 11.78
N ASP A 156 -48.22 0.36 11.10
CA ASP A 156 -48.56 -0.95 11.67
C ASP A 156 -47.30 -1.82 11.89
N TYR A 157 -46.15 -1.42 11.34
CA TYR A 157 -44.91 -2.17 11.42
C TYR A 157 -43.68 -1.27 11.45
N ALA A 158 -42.61 -1.80 12.02
CA ALA A 158 -41.23 -1.32 11.92
C ALA A 158 -40.40 -2.30 11.12
N THR A 159 -39.30 -1.83 10.48
CA THR A 159 -38.35 -2.67 9.78
C THR A 159 -36.94 -2.42 10.28
N LEU A 160 -36.18 -3.49 10.52
CA LEU A 160 -34.72 -3.46 10.73
C LEU A 160 -34.07 -3.90 9.45
N THR A 161 -33.24 -3.05 8.89
CA THR A 161 -32.31 -3.42 7.78
C THR A 161 -30.92 -3.62 8.34
N VAL A 162 -30.33 -4.76 8.03
CA VAL A 162 -28.94 -5.12 8.39
C VAL A 162 -28.15 -5.29 7.10
N SER A 163 -27.05 -4.58 6.97
CA SER A 163 -26.19 -4.64 5.78
C SER A 163 -24.75 -4.96 6.19
N THR A 164 -24.12 -5.82 5.41
CA THR A 164 -22.71 -6.24 5.58
C THR A 164 -21.88 -5.82 4.37
N LYS A 165 -20.57 -5.66 4.59
CA LYS A 165 -19.58 -5.63 3.54
C LYS A 165 -18.67 -6.87 3.64
N GLU A 166 -17.52 -6.75 4.29
CA GLU A 166 -16.60 -7.88 4.46
C GLU A 166 -16.96 -8.82 5.61
N PHE A 167 -17.97 -8.45 6.44
CA PHE A 167 -18.44 -9.31 7.51
C PHE A 167 -19.27 -10.47 6.97
N GLU A 168 -18.91 -11.67 7.39
CA GLU A 168 -19.65 -12.93 7.23
C GLU A 168 -19.70 -13.62 8.60
N GLY A 169 -20.86 -14.10 9.01
CA GLY A 169 -21.02 -14.77 10.29
C GLY A 169 -22.39 -14.61 10.89
N ASP A 170 -22.52 -15.05 12.12
CA ASP A 170 -23.79 -14.99 12.84
C ASP A 170 -24.03 -13.62 13.46
N ILE A 171 -25.25 -13.12 13.30
CA ILE A 171 -25.76 -11.94 14.00
C ILE A 171 -26.88 -12.36 14.95
N THR A 172 -27.02 -11.59 16.02
CA THR A 172 -28.16 -11.69 16.93
C THR A 172 -29.07 -10.48 16.71
N VAL A 173 -30.30 -10.71 16.28
CA VAL A 173 -31.37 -9.70 16.19
C VAL A 173 -32.18 -9.76 17.46
N VAL A 174 -32.36 -8.62 18.11
CA VAL A 174 -33.13 -8.48 19.37
C VAL A 174 -34.23 -7.45 19.19
N TRP A 175 -35.39 -7.74 19.71
CA TRP A 175 -36.55 -6.84 19.70
C TRP A 175 -37.23 -6.77 21.05
N PRO A 176 -37.84 -5.62 21.43
CA PRO A 176 -38.54 -5.43 22.71
C PRO A 176 -39.94 -6.01 22.70
N GLU A 177 -40.53 -6.05 23.88
CA GLU A 177 -41.99 -6.27 24.00
C GLU A 177 -42.77 -5.18 23.25
N GLY A 178 -43.91 -5.56 22.69
CA GLY A 178 -44.78 -4.66 21.94
C GLY A 178 -44.58 -4.70 20.43
N VAL A 179 -43.63 -5.48 19.95
CA VAL A 179 -43.52 -5.81 18.53
C VAL A 179 -43.46 -7.33 18.33
N ILE A 180 -44.02 -7.79 17.23
CA ILE A 180 -44.10 -9.20 16.86
C ILE A 180 -43.42 -9.39 15.53
N PRO A 181 -42.45 -10.29 15.42
CA PRO A 181 -41.76 -10.56 14.13
C PRO A 181 -42.78 -11.08 13.11
N ASP A 182 -42.57 -10.70 11.84
CA ASP A 182 -43.39 -11.16 10.72
C ASP A 182 -43.10 -12.65 10.46
N GLN A 183 -44.02 -13.50 10.87
CA GLN A 183 -43.92 -14.97 10.75
C GLN A 183 -43.91 -15.49 9.30
N THR A 184 -44.24 -14.64 8.33
CA THR A 184 -44.10 -15.01 6.91
C THR A 184 -42.66 -14.99 6.46
N GLN A 185 -41.78 -14.35 7.22
CA GLN A 185 -40.37 -14.42 7.00
C GLN A 185 -39.82 -15.72 7.63
N THR A 186 -39.10 -16.50 6.84
CA THR A 186 -38.58 -17.83 7.22
C THR A 186 -37.61 -17.83 8.41
N ASP A 187 -37.14 -16.64 8.80
CA ASP A 187 -36.19 -16.47 9.89
C ASP A 187 -36.83 -16.44 11.28
N PHE A 188 -38.19 -16.30 11.36
CA PHE A 188 -38.88 -16.20 12.63
C PHE A 188 -39.77 -17.41 12.91
N GLU A 189 -39.50 -18.05 14.03
CA GLU A 189 -40.35 -19.10 14.56
C GLU A 189 -41.26 -18.56 15.66
N ASN A 190 -42.58 -18.86 15.57
CA ASN A 190 -43.55 -18.82 16.65
C ASN A 190 -43.84 -17.49 17.39
N GLY A 191 -43.99 -16.37 16.72
CA GLY A 191 -44.80 -15.23 17.20
C GLY A 191 -44.54 -14.69 18.62
N ALA A 192 -43.34 -14.84 19.16
CA ALA A 192 -43.01 -14.32 20.49
C ALA A 192 -43.02 -12.79 20.48
N THR A 193 -43.66 -12.17 21.50
CA THR A 193 -43.55 -10.74 21.77
C THR A 193 -42.34 -10.50 22.67
N GLY A 194 -41.31 -9.86 22.13
CA GLY A 194 -39.97 -9.73 22.76
C GLY A 194 -39.13 -10.98 22.59
N GLY A 195 -37.88 -10.81 22.28
CA GLY A 195 -37.00 -11.94 22.11
C GLY A 195 -35.82 -11.65 21.21
N SER A 196 -35.19 -12.72 20.75
CA SER A 196 -34.05 -12.65 19.87
C SER A 196 -33.95 -13.86 18.94
N ILE A 197 -33.31 -13.68 17.79
CA ILE A 197 -32.91 -14.78 16.90
C ILE A 197 -31.45 -14.64 16.53
N THR A 198 -30.85 -15.77 16.12
CA THR A 198 -29.56 -15.80 15.48
C THR A 198 -29.74 -16.08 13.99
N LYS A 199 -29.11 -15.27 13.14
CA LYS A 199 -29.13 -15.40 11.68
C LYS A 199 -27.72 -15.33 11.14
N HIS A 200 -27.38 -16.26 10.25
CA HIS A 200 -26.17 -16.16 9.45
C HIS A 200 -26.35 -15.13 8.33
N VAL A 201 -25.36 -14.27 8.14
CA VAL A 201 -25.31 -13.28 7.07
C VAL A 201 -24.02 -13.42 6.28
N ASP A 202 -24.12 -13.31 4.96
CA ASP A 202 -22.99 -13.38 4.05
C ASP A 202 -22.35 -12.01 3.86
N LYS A 203 -21.14 -11.99 3.29
CA LYS A 203 -20.49 -10.75 2.81
C LYS A 203 -21.36 -10.06 1.76
N TYR A 204 -21.29 -8.72 1.74
CA TYR A 204 -22.00 -7.89 0.74
C TYR A 204 -23.50 -8.18 0.66
N SER A 205 -24.12 -8.54 1.79
CA SER A 205 -25.54 -8.87 1.88
C SER A 205 -26.34 -7.79 2.58
N SER A 206 -27.65 -7.81 2.35
CA SER A 206 -28.63 -6.97 3.05
C SER A 206 -29.85 -7.79 3.41
N HIS A 207 -30.21 -7.78 4.69
CA HIS A 207 -31.37 -8.48 5.23
C HIS A 207 -32.31 -7.48 5.84
N THR A 208 -33.62 -7.67 5.60
CA THR A 208 -34.68 -6.82 6.17
C THR A 208 -35.61 -7.68 7.00
N PHE A 209 -35.76 -7.31 8.27
CA PHE A 209 -36.62 -7.95 9.25
C PHE A 209 -37.80 -7.03 9.52
N ARG A 210 -39.04 -7.54 9.39
CA ARG A 210 -40.27 -6.80 9.66
C ARG A 210 -40.84 -7.22 11.00
N PHE A 211 -41.34 -6.24 11.75
CA PHE A 211 -41.97 -6.41 13.05
C PHE A 211 -43.29 -5.67 13.08
N PHE A 212 -44.38 -6.36 13.33
CA PHE A 212 -45.72 -5.74 13.54
C PHE A 212 -45.76 -5.11 14.92
N LYS A 213 -46.43 -3.97 15.03
CA LYS A 213 -46.54 -3.19 16.27
C LYS A 213 -47.86 -3.48 16.94
N ASN A 214 -47.86 -3.76 18.25
CA ASN A 214 -49.07 -3.86 19.06
C ASN A 214 -49.68 -2.48 19.38
N ASP A 215 -48.84 -1.44 19.38
CA ASP A 215 -49.18 -0.04 19.58
C ASP A 215 -48.60 0.81 18.47
N THR A 216 -49.41 1.22 17.52
CA THR A 216 -49.01 1.99 16.34
C THR A 216 -48.56 3.41 16.69
N SER A 217 -48.88 3.92 17.88
CA SER A 217 -48.43 5.25 18.33
C SER A 217 -46.99 5.28 18.77
N LYS A 218 -46.37 4.13 19.09
CA LYS A 218 -44.98 4.01 19.47
C LYS A 218 -44.07 4.12 18.26
N ASP A 219 -42.90 4.71 18.46
CA ASP A 219 -41.80 4.78 17.50
C ASP A 219 -40.66 3.93 18.02
N TYR A 220 -40.25 2.95 17.20
CA TYR A 220 -39.12 2.03 17.48
C TYR A 220 -37.85 2.37 16.69
N SER A 221 -37.82 3.54 16.03
CA SER A 221 -36.66 4.00 15.29
C SER A 221 -35.51 4.45 16.21
N ASP A 222 -35.75 4.68 17.49
CA ASP A 222 -34.75 5.06 18.46
C ASP A 222 -33.72 3.94 18.64
N ALA A 223 -32.45 4.36 18.77
CA ALA A 223 -31.36 3.46 18.96
C ALA A 223 -31.56 2.55 20.19
N GLY A 224 -31.56 1.24 19.98
CA GLY A 224 -31.67 0.23 21.03
C GLY A 224 -33.05 -0.40 21.16
N SER A 225 -34.10 0.05 20.42
CA SER A 225 -35.43 -0.57 20.47
C SER A 225 -35.43 -1.91 19.73
N ILE A 226 -35.01 -1.91 18.46
CA ILE A 226 -34.79 -3.12 17.65
C ILE A 226 -33.36 -3.08 17.20
N THR A 227 -32.56 -4.11 17.48
CA THR A 227 -31.10 -4.10 17.26
C THR A 227 -30.64 -5.36 16.59
N ALA A 228 -29.49 -5.26 15.92
CA ALA A 228 -28.68 -6.39 15.52
C ALA A 228 -27.24 -6.18 15.93
N SER A 229 -26.60 -7.24 16.40
CA SER A 229 -25.19 -7.26 16.78
C SER A 229 -24.52 -8.54 16.27
N LYS A 230 -23.23 -8.50 16.09
CA LYS A 230 -22.43 -9.72 15.85
C LYS A 230 -22.52 -10.62 17.07
N LYS A 231 -22.62 -11.92 16.83
CA LYS A 231 -22.63 -12.93 17.87
C LYS A 231 -21.20 -13.25 18.34
#